data_aabd4b92c96cb93b4ae468457edbbbc1
#
_entry.id   aabd4b92c96cb93b4ae468457edbbbc1
#
_cell.length_a   1.000
_cell.length_b   1.000
_cell.length_c   1.000
_cell.angle_alpha   90.00
_cell.angle_beta   90.00
_cell.angle_gamma   90.00
#
_symmetry.space_group_name_H-M   'P 1'
#
loop_
_entity.id
_entity.type
_entity.pdbx_description
1 polymer ?
#
loop_
_entity_poly.entity_id
_entity_poly.type
_entity_poly.pdbx_seq_one_letter_code
_entity_poly.pdbx_strand_id
1 'polypeptide(L)'
;ELATRSDERLAELEAHDVLVLAVPLYNLGIPSQLKAWFDRILRAGKSFRYTENGPVGLLKGKRAIVLGARGGQYAGSALDTQTPHLRHMLGLIGINEVDTVFAEGLSMGDEHKEAALTTAHAEIEALIARL
;
A
#
# COMPACT_ATOMS: atom_id res chain seq x y z
N GLU A 1 11.77 -3.27 -24.01
CA GLU A 1 10.33 -3.06 -23.74
C GLU A 1 9.99 -3.12 -22.26
N LEU A 2 10.41 -4.19 -21.51
CA LEU A 2 10.15 -4.30 -20.06
C LEU A 2 10.82 -3.18 -19.26
N ALA A 3 12.05 -2.81 -19.60
CA ALA A 3 12.75 -1.71 -18.96
C ALA A 3 12.05 -0.38 -19.19
N THR A 4 11.53 -0.15 -20.41
CA THR A 4 10.77 1.06 -20.75
C THR A 4 9.50 1.17 -19.93
N ARG A 5 8.75 0.08 -19.80
CA ARG A 5 7.52 0.06 -18.97
C ARG A 5 7.82 0.31 -17.50
N SER A 6 8.92 -0.25 -17.01
CA SER A 6 9.38 -0.02 -15.65
C SER A 6 9.75 1.45 -15.43
N ASP A 7 10.47 2.05 -16.36
CA ASP A 7 10.85 3.46 -16.30
C ASP A 7 9.63 4.38 -16.31
N GLU A 8 8.62 4.08 -17.15
CA GLU A 8 7.37 4.83 -17.18
C GLU A 8 6.60 4.78 -15.86
N ARG A 9 6.50 3.60 -15.25
CA ARG A 9 5.81 3.44 -13.96
C ARG A 9 6.55 4.15 -12.84
N LEU A 10 7.86 4.08 -12.84
CA LEU A 10 8.66 4.77 -11.84
C LEU A 10 8.58 6.28 -12.02
N ALA A 11 8.63 6.78 -13.24
CA ALA A 11 8.48 8.22 -13.53
C ALA A 11 7.11 8.74 -13.08
N GLU A 12 6.05 7.97 -13.30
CA GLU A 12 4.71 8.30 -12.83
C GLU A 12 4.67 8.42 -11.30
N LEU A 13 5.27 7.48 -10.60
CA LEU A 13 5.36 7.53 -9.13
C LEU A 13 6.19 8.73 -8.66
N GLU A 14 7.32 8.99 -9.28
CA GLU A 14 8.20 10.11 -8.94
C GLU A 14 7.52 11.47 -9.11
N ALA A 15 6.57 11.57 -10.05
CA ALA A 15 5.85 12.81 -10.34
C ALA A 15 4.77 13.16 -9.31
N HIS A 16 4.46 12.26 -8.38
CA HIS A 16 3.37 12.44 -7.42
C HIS A 16 3.88 12.32 -5.98
N ASP A 17 3.24 13.02 -5.06
CA ASP A 17 3.61 13.02 -3.64
C ASP A 17 2.80 12.03 -2.82
N VAL A 18 1.59 11.71 -3.25
CA VAL A 18 0.69 10.81 -2.55
C VAL A 18 0.33 9.62 -3.44
N LEU A 19 0.61 8.43 -2.94
CA LEU A 19 0.26 7.17 -3.58
C LEU A 19 -0.95 6.57 -2.87
N VAL A 20 -2.04 6.35 -3.60
CA VAL A 20 -3.23 5.69 -3.07
C VAL A 20 -3.34 4.29 -3.68
N LEU A 21 -3.37 3.29 -2.81
CA LEU A 21 -3.49 1.88 -3.20
C LEU A 21 -4.80 1.33 -2.65
N ALA A 22 -5.71 0.94 -3.54
CA ALA A 22 -6.91 0.19 -3.17
C ALA A 22 -6.57 -1.30 -3.33
N VAL A 23 -6.46 -2.00 -2.21
CA VAL A 23 -5.87 -3.35 -2.20
C VAL A 23 -6.84 -4.37 -1.63
N PRO A 24 -7.41 -5.25 -2.47
CA PRO A 24 -8.18 -6.38 -1.96
C PRO A 24 -7.26 -7.40 -1.28
N LEU A 25 -7.80 -8.06 -0.25
CA LEU A 25 -7.07 -9.13 0.45
C LEU A 25 -7.41 -10.46 -0.23
N TYR A 26 -6.52 -10.93 -1.08
CA TYR A 26 -6.67 -12.20 -1.77
C TYR A 26 -5.77 -13.25 -1.12
N ASN A 27 -6.40 -14.23 -0.48
CA ASN A 27 -5.67 -15.32 0.18
C ASN A 27 -4.56 -14.81 1.11
N LEU A 28 -4.89 -13.82 1.95
CA LEU A 28 -3.99 -13.18 2.92
C LEU A 28 -2.84 -12.35 2.30
N GLY A 29 -2.85 -12.17 0.99
CA GLY A 29 -1.80 -11.44 0.27
C GLY A 29 -2.34 -10.27 -0.52
N ILE A 30 -1.59 -9.89 -1.54
CA ILE A 30 -1.95 -8.82 -2.48
C ILE A 30 -2.30 -9.43 -3.84
N PRO A 31 -3.07 -8.73 -4.68
CA PRO A 31 -3.32 -9.17 -6.05
C PRO A 31 -2.02 -9.31 -6.83
N SER A 32 -1.95 -10.30 -7.73
CA SER A 32 -0.77 -10.54 -8.54
C SER A 32 -0.40 -9.35 -9.43
N GLN A 33 -1.41 -8.62 -9.90
CA GLN A 33 -1.20 -7.41 -10.69
C GLN A 33 -0.48 -6.32 -9.89
N LEU A 34 -0.83 -6.16 -8.62
CA LEU A 34 -0.17 -5.19 -7.75
C LEU A 34 1.27 -5.62 -7.45
N LYS A 35 1.49 -6.91 -7.20
CA LYS A 35 2.85 -7.43 -7.00
C LYS A 35 3.70 -7.20 -8.24
N ALA A 36 3.15 -7.42 -9.43
CA ALA A 36 3.84 -7.15 -10.69
C ALA A 36 4.19 -5.66 -10.84
N TRP A 37 3.30 -4.76 -10.41
CA TRP A 37 3.57 -3.32 -10.40
C TRP A 37 4.73 -2.98 -9.46
N PHE A 38 4.73 -3.52 -8.24
CA PHE A 38 5.83 -3.34 -7.31
C PHE A 38 7.15 -3.87 -7.90
N ASP A 39 7.12 -5.03 -8.53
CA ASP A 39 8.32 -5.60 -9.14
C ASP A 39 8.89 -4.73 -10.26
N ARG A 40 8.07 -3.89 -10.88
CA ARG A 40 8.52 -2.93 -11.90
C ARG A 40 9.12 -1.66 -11.29
N ILE A 41 8.68 -1.25 -10.12
CA ILE A 41 9.15 0.00 -9.50
C ILE A 41 10.24 -0.21 -8.44
N LEU A 42 10.35 -1.40 -7.86
CA LEU A 42 11.41 -1.74 -6.90
C LEU A 42 12.65 -2.18 -7.68
N ARG A 43 13.49 -1.20 -8.06
CA ARG A 43 14.64 -1.45 -8.91
C ARG A 43 15.93 -0.91 -8.26
N ALA A 44 16.90 -1.80 -8.09
CA ALA A 44 18.22 -1.41 -7.60
C ALA A 44 18.89 -0.38 -8.53
N GLY A 45 19.38 0.69 -7.95
CA GLY A 45 19.99 1.80 -8.68
C GLY A 45 19.01 2.84 -9.20
N LYS A 46 17.69 2.62 -9.07
CA LYS A 46 16.64 3.52 -9.52
C LYS A 46 15.78 4.04 -8.37
N SER A 47 15.08 3.15 -7.65
CA SER A 47 14.21 3.51 -6.53
C SER A 47 14.81 3.17 -5.17
N PHE A 48 15.83 2.35 -5.14
CA PHE A 48 16.65 2.09 -3.95
C PHE A 48 18.06 1.71 -4.37
N ARG A 49 19.00 1.74 -3.42
CA ARG A 49 20.36 1.28 -3.67
C ARG A 49 20.85 0.45 -2.49
N TYR A 50 21.75 -0.47 -2.77
CA TYR A 50 22.41 -1.24 -1.72
C TYR A 50 23.59 -0.46 -1.14
N THR A 51 23.71 -0.51 0.19
CA THR A 51 24.86 0.05 0.92
C THR A 51 25.42 -1.02 1.84
N GLU A 52 26.58 -0.76 2.42
CA GLU A 52 27.17 -1.67 3.42
C GLU A 52 26.28 -1.86 4.67
N ASN A 53 25.35 -0.93 4.91
CA ASN A 53 24.39 -0.98 6.00
C ASN A 53 23.00 -1.46 5.55
N GLY A 54 22.89 -2.04 4.34
CA GLY A 54 21.67 -2.51 3.77
C GLY A 54 21.09 -1.58 2.72
N PRO A 55 19.88 -1.89 2.20
CA PRO A 55 19.27 -1.07 1.17
C PRO A 55 18.79 0.28 1.71
N VAL A 56 18.87 1.30 0.85
CA VAL A 56 18.40 2.66 1.15
C VAL A 56 17.44 3.10 0.05
N GLY A 57 16.25 3.53 0.43
CA GLY A 57 15.23 4.04 -0.50
C GLY A 57 15.63 5.40 -1.06
N LEU A 58 15.35 5.61 -2.34
CA LEU A 58 15.75 6.83 -3.06
C LEU A 58 14.61 7.82 -3.28
N LEU A 59 13.35 7.39 -3.10
CA LEU A 59 12.21 8.29 -3.22
C LEU A 59 12.06 9.12 -1.95
N LYS A 60 11.79 10.41 -2.10
CA LYS A 60 11.70 11.36 -0.99
C LYS A 60 10.38 12.12 -1.03
N GLY A 61 9.91 12.53 0.15
CA GLY A 61 8.76 13.41 0.28
C GLY A 61 7.43 12.79 -0.12
N LYS A 62 7.32 11.46 -0.09
CA LYS A 62 6.11 10.75 -0.50
C LYS A 62 5.43 10.06 0.68
N ARG A 63 4.12 9.91 0.55
CA ARG A 63 3.33 9.12 1.50
C ARG A 63 2.41 8.19 0.74
N ALA A 64 2.01 7.10 1.37
CA ALA A 64 1.09 6.15 0.81
C ALA A 64 -0.16 6.03 1.69
N ILE A 65 -1.29 5.81 1.04
CA ILE A 65 -2.57 5.52 1.68
C ILE A 65 -3.04 4.18 1.12
N VAL A 66 -3.25 3.22 2.00
CA VAL A 66 -3.74 1.89 1.64
C VAL A 66 -5.20 1.77 2.07
N LEU A 67 -6.08 1.52 1.13
CA LEU A 67 -7.50 1.30 1.36
C LEU A 67 -7.82 -0.15 1.11
N GLY A 68 -8.55 -0.78 2.03
CA GLY A 68 -8.94 -2.17 1.89
C GLY A 68 -10.35 -2.45 2.39
N ALA A 69 -11.05 -3.34 1.68
CA ALA A 69 -12.34 -3.87 2.09
C ALA A 69 -12.16 -5.38 2.26
N ARG A 70 -12.46 -5.90 3.46
CA ARG A 70 -12.17 -7.29 3.82
C ARG A 70 -13.41 -7.97 4.40
N GLY A 71 -13.63 -9.22 4.01
CA GLY A 71 -14.78 -10.00 4.51
C GLY A 71 -14.66 -10.37 5.98
N GLY A 72 -13.47 -10.73 6.45
CA GLY A 72 -13.16 -11.03 7.84
C GLY A 72 -12.46 -9.89 8.54
N GLN A 73 -11.95 -10.16 9.73
CA GLN A 73 -11.21 -9.20 10.55
C GLN A 73 -9.76 -9.68 10.73
N TYR A 74 -8.82 -8.96 10.16
CA TYR A 74 -7.41 -9.36 10.13
C TYR A 74 -6.46 -8.28 10.67
N ALA A 75 -6.84 -7.01 10.55
CA ALA A 75 -5.96 -5.90 10.94
C ALA A 75 -5.51 -6.03 12.40
N GLY A 76 -4.20 -5.92 12.62
CA GLY A 76 -3.61 -6.06 13.95
C GLY A 76 -3.37 -7.49 14.38
N SER A 77 -3.75 -8.49 13.59
CA SER A 77 -3.51 -9.91 13.90
C SER A 77 -2.34 -10.47 13.09
N ALA A 78 -1.85 -11.64 13.51
CA ALA A 78 -0.78 -12.34 12.80
C ALA A 78 -1.21 -12.85 11.42
N LEU A 79 -2.53 -12.94 11.17
CA LEU A 79 -3.06 -13.35 9.86
C LEU A 79 -3.03 -12.22 8.83
N ASP A 80 -2.87 -10.97 9.26
CA ASP A 80 -2.67 -9.88 8.30
C ASP A 80 -1.23 -9.89 7.80
N THR A 81 -0.97 -10.70 6.80
CA THR A 81 0.32 -10.76 6.12
C THR A 81 0.40 -9.79 4.94
N GLN A 82 -0.71 -9.13 4.61
CA GLN A 82 -0.75 -8.13 3.54
C GLN A 82 -0.14 -6.79 3.99
N THR A 83 -0.57 -6.25 5.11
CA THR A 83 -0.13 -4.92 5.57
C THR A 83 1.39 -4.86 5.81
N PRO A 84 2.01 -5.81 6.52
CA PRO A 84 3.48 -5.81 6.64
C PRO A 84 4.19 -5.92 5.30
N HIS A 85 3.68 -6.75 4.39
CA HIS A 85 4.26 -6.90 3.05
C HIS A 85 4.27 -5.57 2.29
N LEU A 86 3.13 -4.86 2.29
CA LEU A 86 3.04 -3.54 1.65
C LEU A 86 4.00 -2.54 2.30
N ARG A 87 4.04 -2.49 3.63
CA ARG A 87 4.95 -1.58 4.35
C ARG A 87 6.41 -1.86 4.05
N HIS A 88 6.80 -3.13 3.95
CA HIS A 88 8.19 -3.50 3.63
C HIS A 88 8.56 -3.08 2.21
N MET A 89 7.68 -3.33 1.23
CA MET A 89 7.95 -2.93 -0.15
C MET A 89 8.02 -1.40 -0.31
N LEU A 90 7.09 -0.68 0.29
CA LEU A 90 7.08 0.79 0.25
C LEU A 90 8.29 1.36 0.99
N GLY A 91 8.62 0.82 2.15
CA GLY A 91 9.80 1.23 2.93
C GLY A 91 11.11 1.00 2.20
N LEU A 92 11.21 -0.06 1.43
CA LEU A 92 12.41 -0.35 0.64
C LEU A 92 12.75 0.78 -0.33
N ILE A 93 11.74 1.43 -0.90
CA ILE A 93 11.95 2.54 -1.84
C ILE A 93 11.90 3.93 -1.20
N GLY A 94 11.75 4.00 0.12
CA GLY A 94 11.80 5.25 0.87
C GLY A 94 10.45 5.83 1.29
N ILE A 95 9.34 5.10 1.06
CA ILE A 95 8.01 5.53 1.48
C ILE A 95 7.68 4.88 2.82
N ASN A 96 7.94 5.61 3.91
CA ASN A 96 7.75 5.13 5.28
C ASN A 96 6.48 5.67 5.95
N GLU A 97 5.93 6.75 5.42
CA GLU A 97 4.67 7.31 5.89
C GLU A 97 3.52 6.62 5.17
N VAL A 98 2.95 5.62 5.81
CA VAL A 98 1.89 4.78 5.24
C VAL A 98 0.70 4.77 6.18
N ASP A 99 -0.42 5.32 5.72
CA ASP A 99 -1.69 5.25 6.43
C ASP A 99 -2.55 4.14 5.84
N THR A 100 -3.27 3.45 6.69
CA THR A 100 -4.16 2.36 6.27
C THR A 100 -5.58 2.64 6.74
N VAL A 101 -6.56 2.40 5.87
CA VAL A 101 -7.98 2.42 6.22
C VAL A 101 -8.59 1.12 5.72
N PHE A 102 -9.09 0.32 6.66
CA PHE A 102 -9.70 -0.97 6.36
C PHE A 102 -11.15 -1.00 6.83
N ALA A 103 -12.05 -1.34 5.90
CA ALA A 103 -13.41 -1.74 6.24
C ALA A 103 -13.39 -3.27 6.35
N GLU A 104 -13.47 -3.80 7.56
CA GLU A 104 -13.35 -5.23 7.82
C GLU A 104 -14.65 -5.85 8.32
N GLY A 105 -14.74 -7.18 8.28
CA GLY A 105 -15.92 -7.90 8.72
C GLY A 105 -17.11 -7.70 7.81
N LEU A 106 -16.89 -7.40 6.53
CA LEU A 106 -17.98 -7.10 5.58
C LEU A 106 -18.84 -8.30 5.26
N SER A 107 -18.37 -9.51 5.57
CA SER A 107 -19.13 -10.76 5.42
C SER A 107 -19.73 -11.25 6.75
N MET A 108 -19.71 -10.42 7.80
CA MET A 108 -20.16 -10.78 9.15
C MET A 108 -21.57 -10.27 9.48
N GLY A 109 -22.37 -9.94 8.48
CA GLY A 109 -23.73 -9.44 8.61
C GLY A 109 -23.86 -7.97 8.18
N ASP A 110 -25.08 -7.59 7.78
CA ASP A 110 -25.35 -6.26 7.22
C ASP A 110 -25.10 -5.12 8.20
N GLU A 111 -25.47 -5.30 9.45
CA GLU A 111 -25.26 -4.30 10.50
C GLU A 111 -23.78 -4.01 10.72
N HIS A 112 -22.98 -5.07 10.78
CA HIS A 112 -21.55 -4.96 10.93
C HIS A 112 -20.90 -4.30 9.71
N LYS A 113 -21.36 -4.68 8.52
CA LYS A 113 -20.90 -4.11 7.25
C LYS A 113 -21.16 -2.61 7.19
N GLU A 114 -22.37 -2.15 7.51
CA GLU A 114 -22.71 -0.73 7.51
C GLU A 114 -21.86 0.07 8.49
N ALA A 115 -21.68 -0.45 9.70
CA ALA A 115 -20.85 0.21 10.72
C ALA A 115 -19.39 0.30 10.26
N ALA A 116 -18.84 -0.76 9.68
CA ALA A 116 -17.48 -0.78 9.19
C ALA A 116 -17.25 0.21 8.06
N LEU A 117 -18.18 0.30 7.11
CA LEU A 117 -18.09 1.26 5.99
C LEU A 117 -18.23 2.70 6.48
N THR A 118 -19.14 2.98 7.41
CA THR A 118 -19.31 4.31 7.98
C THR A 118 -18.02 4.77 8.68
N THR A 119 -17.43 3.90 9.49
CA THR A 119 -16.17 4.20 10.18
C THR A 119 -15.02 4.43 9.18
N ALA A 120 -14.91 3.59 8.17
CA ALA A 120 -13.87 3.72 7.15
C ALA A 120 -14.00 5.04 6.38
N HIS A 121 -15.21 5.44 5.99
CA HIS A 121 -15.46 6.71 5.32
C HIS A 121 -15.05 7.90 6.19
N ALA A 122 -15.36 7.87 7.49
CA ALA A 122 -14.96 8.93 8.42
C ALA A 122 -13.43 9.00 8.57
N GLU A 123 -12.75 7.86 8.62
CA GLU A 123 -11.29 7.80 8.66
C GLU A 123 -10.65 8.39 7.39
N ILE A 124 -11.24 8.09 6.22
CA ILE A 124 -10.77 8.66 4.94
C ILE A 124 -10.91 10.17 4.93
N GLU A 125 -12.06 10.70 5.36
CA GLU A 125 -12.28 12.14 5.42
C GLU A 125 -11.28 12.83 6.36
N ALA A 126 -11.02 12.25 7.53
CA ALA A 126 -10.05 12.77 8.48
C ALA A 126 -8.63 12.73 7.89
N LEU A 127 -8.31 11.70 7.13
CA LEU A 127 -7.01 11.53 6.47
C LEU A 127 -6.81 12.59 5.38
N ILE A 128 -7.82 12.80 4.54
CA ILE A 128 -7.79 13.81 3.47
C ILE A 128 -7.55 15.20 4.06
N ALA A 129 -8.17 15.51 5.19
CA ALA A 129 -8.02 16.82 5.84
C ALA A 129 -6.58 17.08 6.32
N ARG A 130 -5.76 16.04 6.47
CA ARG A 130 -4.36 16.15 6.91
C ARG A 130 -3.34 16.14 5.76
N LEU A 131 -3.79 15.99 4.52
CA LEU A 131 -2.91 15.95 3.34
C LEU A 131 -2.36 17.31 2.96
#